data_a8a98669eaac8bd3fd5d63130d02c4a8
#
_entry.id   a8a98669eaac8bd3fd5d63130d02c4a8
#
_cell.length_a   1.000
_cell.length_b   1.000
_cell.length_c   1.000
_cell.angle_alpha   90.00
_cell.angle_beta   90.00
_cell.angle_gamma   90.00
#
_symmetry.space_group_name_H-M   'P 1'
#
loop_
_entity.id
_entity.type
_entity.pdbx_description
1 polymer ?
#
loop_
_entity_poly.entity_id
_entity_poly.type
_entity_poly.pdbx_seq_one_letter_code
_entity_poly.pdbx_strand_id
1 'polypeptide(L)'
;HLKNLAIMDNSRIYKMSFAGVYPMYVQKAEKKGRTKEEVDAIIFWLTGYNEKSLQKQIDKKTNFETFFAEAPQLNPNVSKITGVICGYRVEEIEDKLVQKVRYLDKLIDELAKGKTMEKILRS
;
A
#
# COMPACT_ATOMS: atom_id res chain seq x y z
N HIS A 1 -10.85 20.28 -14.39
CA HIS A 1 -9.60 20.65 -13.71
C HIS A 1 -9.38 19.88 -12.41
N LEU A 2 -10.40 19.20 -11.94
CA LEU A 2 -10.20 18.21 -10.88
C LEU A 2 -9.24 17.14 -11.35
N LYS A 3 -9.28 16.78 -12.63
CA LYS A 3 -8.34 15.85 -13.22
C LYS A 3 -6.91 16.36 -13.14
N ASN A 4 -6.73 17.68 -13.34
CA ASN A 4 -5.39 18.26 -13.25
C ASN A 4 -4.83 18.18 -11.84
N LEU A 5 -5.68 18.40 -10.83
CA LEU A 5 -5.27 18.24 -9.44
C LEU A 5 -4.89 16.79 -9.15
N ALA A 6 -5.65 15.83 -9.66
CA ALA A 6 -5.35 14.41 -9.48
C ALA A 6 -4.02 14.05 -10.12
N ILE A 7 -3.70 14.60 -11.30
CA ILE A 7 -2.42 14.36 -11.97
C ILE A 7 -1.27 14.91 -11.12
N MET A 8 -1.45 16.12 -10.55
CA MET A 8 -0.43 16.71 -9.68
C MET A 8 -0.22 15.86 -8.42
N ASP A 9 -1.33 15.34 -7.86
CA ASP A 9 -1.26 14.46 -6.70
C ASP A 9 -0.51 13.17 -7.03
N ASN A 10 -0.71 12.62 -8.23
CA ASN A 10 -0.01 11.42 -8.68
C ASN A 10 1.50 11.63 -8.67
N SER A 11 1.95 12.79 -9.18
CA SER A 11 3.37 13.11 -9.19
C SER A 11 3.95 13.15 -7.78
N ARG A 12 3.18 13.71 -6.84
CA ARG A 12 3.59 13.76 -5.43
C ARG A 12 3.69 12.37 -4.84
N ILE A 13 2.72 11.50 -5.12
CA ILE A 13 2.71 10.13 -4.61
C ILE A 13 3.95 9.37 -5.07
N TYR A 14 4.37 9.54 -6.31
CA TYR A 14 5.55 8.87 -6.85
C TYR A 14 6.78 9.17 -6.00
N LYS A 15 6.92 10.41 -5.56
CA LYS A 15 8.11 10.89 -4.85
C LYS A 15 8.06 10.71 -3.34
N MET A 16 6.90 10.33 -2.79
CA MET A 16 6.78 10.14 -1.35
C MET A 16 7.65 8.97 -0.91
N SER A 17 8.37 9.18 0.21
CA SER A 17 9.20 8.13 0.78
C SER A 17 8.32 7.05 1.41
N PHE A 18 8.52 5.79 0.99
CA PHE A 18 7.86 4.67 1.63
C PHE A 18 8.22 4.62 3.12
N ALA A 19 9.50 4.89 3.45
CA ALA A 19 9.96 4.89 4.84
C ALA A 19 9.24 5.94 5.69
N GLY A 20 8.85 7.06 5.07
CA GLY A 20 8.09 8.10 5.78
C GLY A 20 6.63 7.71 6.02
N VAL A 21 6.05 6.94 5.11
CA VAL A 21 4.65 6.52 5.20
C VAL A 21 4.47 5.26 6.05
N TYR A 22 5.45 4.37 6.02
CA TYR A 22 5.36 3.09 6.72
C TYR A 22 5.00 3.24 8.22
N PRO A 23 5.62 4.13 8.99
CA PRO A 23 5.23 4.30 10.40
C PRO A 23 3.78 4.74 10.57
N MET A 24 3.25 5.48 9.59
CA MET A 24 1.85 5.92 9.63
C MET A 24 0.90 4.74 9.48
N TYR A 25 1.24 3.77 8.61
CA TYR A 25 0.47 2.54 8.48
C TYR A 25 0.46 1.75 9.79
N VAL A 26 1.64 1.63 10.41
CA VAL A 26 1.77 0.92 11.69
C VAL A 26 0.93 1.61 12.77
N GLN A 27 1.02 2.93 12.87
CA GLN A 27 0.24 3.69 13.86
C GLN A 27 -1.26 3.53 13.63
N LYS A 28 -1.70 3.57 12.38
CA LYS A 28 -3.11 3.41 12.05
C LYS A 28 -3.63 2.06 12.51
N ALA A 29 -2.84 1.02 12.30
CA ALA A 29 -3.20 -0.34 12.72
C ALA A 29 -3.20 -0.45 14.25
N GLU A 30 -2.16 0.05 14.90
CA GLU A 30 -2.03 -0.07 16.35
C GLU A 30 -3.13 0.67 17.11
N LYS A 31 -3.58 1.80 16.58
CA LYS A 31 -4.70 2.54 17.18
C LYS A 31 -5.99 1.72 17.22
N LYS A 32 -6.09 0.73 16.35
CA LYS A 32 -7.26 -0.14 16.27
C LYS A 32 -7.00 -1.53 16.82
N GLY A 33 -5.92 -1.67 17.61
CA GLY A 33 -5.60 -2.94 18.26
C GLY A 33 -4.98 -3.99 17.34
N ARG A 34 -4.53 -3.58 16.13
CA ARG A 34 -3.83 -4.50 15.23
C ARG A 34 -2.32 -4.33 15.41
N THR A 35 -1.52 -5.17 14.76
CA THR A 35 -0.09 -5.23 15.04
C THR A 35 0.76 -4.83 13.84
N LYS A 36 2.00 -4.43 14.14
CA LYS A 36 3.01 -4.16 13.11
C LYS A 36 3.23 -5.41 12.24
N GLU A 37 3.23 -6.59 12.86
CA GLU A 37 3.41 -7.85 12.14
C GLU A 37 2.31 -8.07 11.11
N GLU A 38 1.08 -7.66 11.42
CA GLU A 38 -0.01 -7.75 10.46
C GLU A 38 0.17 -6.76 9.31
N VAL A 39 0.65 -5.55 9.59
CA VAL A 39 0.99 -4.58 8.55
C VAL A 39 2.07 -5.15 7.64
N ASP A 40 3.12 -5.70 8.22
CA ASP A 40 4.23 -6.28 7.46
C ASP A 40 3.76 -7.44 6.59
N ALA A 41 2.89 -8.31 7.13
CA ALA A 41 2.33 -9.43 6.37
C ALA A 41 1.56 -8.95 5.14
N ILE A 42 0.81 -7.86 5.28
CA ILE A 42 0.09 -7.25 4.15
C ILE A 42 1.08 -6.79 3.09
N ILE A 43 2.15 -6.11 3.50
CA ILE A 43 3.16 -5.61 2.57
C ILE A 43 3.85 -6.78 1.85
N PHE A 44 4.21 -7.82 2.58
CA PHE A 44 4.86 -9.01 2.00
C PHE A 44 3.94 -9.67 0.97
N TRP A 45 2.66 -9.81 1.31
CA TRP A 45 1.68 -10.40 0.40
C TRP A 45 1.56 -9.58 -0.89
N LEU A 46 1.49 -8.26 -0.75
CA LEU A 46 1.28 -7.38 -1.89
C LEU A 46 2.49 -7.33 -2.83
N THR A 47 3.69 -7.28 -2.26
CA THR A 47 4.91 -6.90 -3.00
C THR A 47 5.91 -8.02 -3.22
N GLY A 48 5.80 -9.10 -2.47
CA GLY A 48 6.80 -10.16 -2.51
C GLY A 48 8.07 -9.87 -1.73
N TYR A 49 8.18 -8.71 -1.09
CA TYR A 49 9.30 -8.45 -0.18
C TYR A 49 9.22 -9.42 1.00
N ASN A 50 10.37 -9.67 1.62
CA ASN A 50 10.43 -10.34 2.91
C ASN A 50 10.93 -9.33 3.95
N GLU A 51 11.07 -9.79 5.20
CA GLU A 51 11.46 -8.91 6.30
C GLU A 51 12.77 -8.18 6.00
N LYS A 52 13.77 -8.91 5.51
CA LYS A 52 15.10 -8.36 5.25
C LYS A 52 15.08 -7.37 4.08
N SER A 53 14.42 -7.73 2.99
CA SER A 53 14.38 -6.85 1.82
C SER A 53 13.48 -5.65 2.03
N LEU A 54 12.42 -5.79 2.82
CA LEU A 54 11.61 -4.64 3.22
C LEU A 54 12.43 -3.66 4.05
N GLN A 55 13.20 -4.17 5.02
CA GLN A 55 14.03 -3.32 5.85
C GLN A 55 15.05 -2.53 5.01
N LYS A 56 15.59 -3.15 3.97
CA LYS A 56 16.50 -2.45 3.05
C LYS A 56 15.81 -1.27 2.37
N GLN A 57 14.58 -1.44 1.94
CA GLN A 57 13.81 -0.35 1.32
C GLN A 57 13.60 0.80 2.30
N ILE A 58 13.30 0.47 3.55
CA ILE A 58 13.12 1.47 4.61
C ILE A 58 14.44 2.21 4.86
N ASP A 59 15.54 1.49 4.99
CA ASP A 59 16.86 2.06 5.26
C ASP A 59 17.32 3.00 4.14
N LYS A 60 17.04 2.63 2.88
CA LYS A 60 17.38 3.43 1.72
C LYS A 60 16.44 4.62 1.52
N LYS A 61 15.34 4.66 2.25
CA LYS A 61 14.31 5.71 2.13
C LYS A 61 13.79 5.83 0.69
N THR A 62 13.59 4.68 0.04
CA THR A 62 13.09 4.67 -1.34
C THR A 62 11.70 5.32 -1.42
N ASN A 63 11.44 5.98 -2.54
CA ASN A 63 10.12 6.51 -2.79
C ASN A 63 9.20 5.38 -3.30
N PHE A 64 7.90 5.66 -3.41
CA PHE A 64 6.94 4.65 -3.84
C PHE A 64 7.23 4.13 -5.23
N GLU A 65 7.68 4.99 -6.14
CA GLU A 65 8.02 4.57 -7.49
C GLU A 65 9.09 3.48 -7.48
N THR A 66 10.18 3.72 -6.77
CA THR A 66 11.27 2.74 -6.64
C THR A 66 10.83 1.52 -5.83
N PHE A 67 10.09 1.74 -4.76
CA PHE A 67 9.61 0.66 -3.90
C PHE A 67 8.83 -0.38 -4.72
N PHE A 68 7.89 0.07 -5.55
CA PHE A 68 7.10 -0.86 -6.36
C PHE A 68 7.87 -1.36 -7.59
N ALA A 69 8.80 -0.55 -8.14
CA ALA A 69 9.62 -1.01 -9.25
C ALA A 69 10.55 -2.15 -8.85
N GLU A 70 11.06 -2.13 -7.61
CA GLU A 70 11.97 -3.15 -7.10
C GLU A 70 11.26 -4.28 -6.38
N ALA A 71 9.94 -4.22 -6.24
CA ALA A 71 9.17 -5.27 -5.60
C ALA A 71 9.37 -6.59 -6.36
N PRO A 72 9.70 -7.69 -5.66
CA PRO A 72 9.96 -8.96 -6.33
C PRO A 72 8.81 -9.45 -7.18
N GLN A 73 7.57 -9.33 -6.68
CA GLN A 73 6.41 -9.76 -7.44
C GLN A 73 5.14 -9.16 -6.84
N LEU A 74 4.47 -8.31 -7.61
CA LEU A 74 3.14 -7.85 -7.22
C LEU A 74 2.21 -9.06 -7.23
N ASN A 75 1.45 -9.24 -6.15
CA ASN A 75 0.57 -10.40 -6.04
C ASN A 75 -0.48 -10.37 -7.15
N PRO A 76 -0.64 -11.48 -7.91
CA PRO A 76 -1.62 -11.49 -9.00
C PRO A 76 -3.06 -11.31 -8.51
N ASN A 77 -3.34 -11.59 -7.25
CA ASN A 77 -4.69 -11.45 -6.70
C ASN A 77 -5.05 -10.00 -6.32
N VAL A 78 -4.21 -9.02 -6.69
CA VAL A 78 -4.57 -7.61 -6.52
C VAL A 78 -5.85 -7.25 -7.28
N SER A 79 -6.18 -8.00 -8.33
CA SER A 79 -7.43 -7.79 -9.07
C SER A 79 -8.66 -8.04 -8.20
N LYS A 80 -8.51 -8.73 -7.09
CA LYS A 80 -9.58 -8.96 -6.12
C LYS A 80 -9.72 -7.84 -5.09
N ILE A 81 -8.82 -6.87 -5.11
CA ILE A 81 -8.90 -5.71 -4.23
C ILE A 81 -9.83 -4.70 -4.92
N THR A 82 -10.99 -4.48 -4.33
CA THR A 82 -12.01 -3.58 -4.89
C THR A 82 -12.57 -2.68 -3.80
N GLY A 83 -13.27 -1.64 -4.24
CA GLY A 83 -13.96 -0.75 -3.32
C GLY A 83 -13.32 0.63 -3.26
N VAL A 84 -13.84 1.47 -2.38
CA VAL A 84 -13.45 2.87 -2.30
C VAL A 84 -12.34 3.05 -1.29
N ILE A 85 -11.33 3.82 -1.67
CA ILE A 85 -10.27 4.28 -0.78
C ILE A 85 -9.89 5.71 -1.21
N CYS A 86 -9.79 6.62 -0.27
CA CYS A 86 -9.45 8.03 -0.52
C CYS A 86 -10.33 8.66 -1.60
N GLY A 87 -11.62 8.29 -1.64
CA GLY A 87 -12.58 8.84 -2.58
C GLY A 87 -12.58 8.24 -3.98
N TYR A 88 -11.78 7.21 -4.23
CA TYR A 88 -11.68 6.57 -5.53
C TYR A 88 -11.99 5.08 -5.43
N ARG A 89 -12.58 4.52 -6.49
CA ARG A 89 -12.65 3.06 -6.61
C ARG A 89 -11.30 2.55 -7.05
N VAL A 90 -10.69 1.73 -6.21
CA VAL A 90 -9.30 1.29 -6.43
C VAL A 90 -9.15 0.53 -7.75
N GLU A 91 -10.17 -0.26 -8.13
CA GLU A 91 -10.13 -1.05 -9.35
C GLU A 91 -10.23 -0.18 -10.61
N GLU A 92 -10.63 1.10 -10.48
CA GLU A 92 -10.80 2.02 -11.61
C GLU A 92 -9.65 3.01 -11.77
N ILE A 93 -8.64 2.95 -10.92
CA ILE A 93 -7.52 3.88 -10.99
C ILE A 93 -6.68 3.58 -12.23
N GLU A 94 -6.52 4.57 -13.10
CA GLU A 94 -5.82 4.37 -14.38
C GLU A 94 -4.30 4.35 -14.23
N ASP A 95 -3.75 5.22 -13.38
CA ASP A 95 -2.31 5.27 -13.16
C ASP A 95 -1.89 4.03 -12.35
N LYS A 96 -1.04 3.20 -12.95
CA LYS A 96 -0.70 1.90 -12.38
C LYS A 96 0.08 2.02 -11.07
N LEU A 97 0.95 3.01 -10.95
CA LEU A 97 1.68 3.19 -9.70
C LEU A 97 0.77 3.68 -8.58
N VAL A 98 -0.08 4.67 -8.89
CA VAL A 98 -1.06 5.16 -7.93
C VAL A 98 -1.97 4.02 -7.50
N GLN A 99 -2.40 3.19 -8.45
CA GLN A 99 -3.24 2.05 -8.12
C GLN A 99 -2.56 1.11 -7.12
N LYS A 100 -1.26 0.85 -7.30
CA LYS A 100 -0.52 -0.02 -6.37
C LYS A 100 -0.45 0.59 -4.98
N VAL A 101 -0.20 1.89 -4.89
CA VAL A 101 -0.19 2.58 -3.60
C VAL A 101 -1.58 2.50 -2.95
N ARG A 102 -2.63 2.67 -3.74
CA ARG A 102 -4.00 2.61 -3.21
C ARG A 102 -4.42 1.18 -2.83
N TYR A 103 -3.89 0.17 -3.50
CA TYR A 103 -4.06 -1.21 -3.02
C TYR A 103 -3.55 -1.33 -1.58
N LEU A 104 -2.34 -0.82 -1.34
CA LEU A 104 -1.76 -0.88 0.01
C LEU A 104 -2.62 -0.11 1.00
N ASP A 105 -3.01 1.12 0.66
CA ASP A 105 -3.87 1.93 1.51
C ASP A 105 -5.18 1.20 1.84
N LYS A 106 -5.77 0.54 0.85
CA LYS A 106 -7.03 -0.18 1.03
C LYS A 106 -6.88 -1.35 1.99
N LEU A 107 -5.81 -2.13 1.84
CA LEU A 107 -5.57 -3.27 2.71
C LEU A 107 -5.32 -2.82 4.15
N ILE A 108 -4.56 -1.75 4.35
CA ILE A 108 -4.31 -1.21 5.68
C ILE A 108 -5.60 -0.66 6.29
N ASP A 109 -6.44 -0.02 5.48
CA ASP A 109 -7.73 0.48 5.93
C ASP A 109 -8.64 -0.67 6.40
N GLU A 110 -8.65 -1.77 5.64
CA GLU A 110 -9.42 -2.97 6.02
C GLU A 110 -8.91 -3.55 7.34
N LEU A 111 -7.59 -3.57 7.52
CA LEU A 111 -6.99 -4.02 8.77
C LEU A 111 -7.46 -3.16 9.94
N ALA A 112 -7.39 -1.84 9.78
CA ALA A 112 -7.81 -0.91 10.83
C ALA A 112 -9.30 -1.03 11.14
N LYS A 113 -10.11 -1.42 10.17
CA LYS A 113 -11.57 -1.60 10.37
C LYS A 113 -11.95 -2.94 10.96
N GLY A 114 -10.97 -3.79 11.26
CA GLY A 114 -11.21 -5.05 11.96
C GLY A 114 -11.39 -6.27 11.08
N LYS A 115 -11.14 -6.15 9.77
CA LYS A 115 -11.24 -7.31 8.89
C LYS A 115 -10.15 -8.33 9.26
N THR A 116 -10.48 -9.61 9.15
CA THR A 116 -9.50 -10.66 9.46
C THR A 116 -8.41 -10.72 8.39
N MET A 117 -7.21 -11.16 8.80
CA MET A 117 -6.10 -11.30 7.84
C MET A 117 -6.45 -12.23 6.69
N GLU A 118 -7.17 -13.31 6.98
CA GLU A 118 -7.61 -14.25 5.95
C GLU A 118 -8.43 -13.57 4.85
N LYS A 119 -9.29 -12.63 5.24
CA LYS A 119 -10.12 -11.89 4.26
C LYS A 119 -9.35 -10.79 3.57
N ILE A 120 -8.40 -10.17 4.27
CA ILE A 120 -7.57 -9.09 3.69
C ILE A 120 -6.67 -9.67 2.61
N LEU A 121 -5.99 -10.78 2.92
CA LEU A 121 -5.05 -11.42 2.00
C LEU A 121 -5.82 -12.35 1.06
N ARG A 122 -6.35 -11.78 -0.01
CA ARG A 122 -7.19 -12.51 -0.97
C ARG A 122 -6.40 -13.63 -1.63
N SER A 123 -6.91 -14.82 -1.47
CA SER A 123 -6.26 -16.00 -2.05
C SER A 123 -6.95 -16.47 -3.32
#